data_e0328015a92946c033e35d3618ed25f5
#
_entry.id   e0328015a92946c033e35d3618ed25f5
#
_cell.length_a   1.000
_cell.length_b   1.000
_cell.length_c   1.000
_cell.angle_alpha   90.00
_cell.angle_beta   90.00
_cell.angle_gamma   90.00
#
_symmetry.space_group_name_H-M   'P 1'
#
loop_
_entity.id
_entity.type
_entity.pdbx_description
1 polymer ?
#
loop_
_entity_poly.entity_id
_entity_poly.type
_entity_poly.pdbx_seq_one_letter_code
_entity_poly.pdbx_strand_id
1 'polypeptide(L)'
;MNRSTRRETIPGPAGTLELAIDLPAQAPRGLAVVAHPHPLQGGTLDNKVAQTLARAWVQLGFASVRPNFRGVGASQGAYTEGLGETDDLRAAMAHAQRELGLADDAPLAISGFSFGGFVAARLCAQLREQGRDVHHLCLVAPAVASFAVPAMRDEAGNTLARRMLVVHGEADDVVPLEATMDWARPQAQPVLVVPGAGHFFHGMLTPLKQWVCAWHATLPDA
;
A
#
# COMPACT_ATOMS: atom_id res chain seq x y z
N MET A 1 10.34 13.69 7.16
CA MET A 1 9.91 12.83 8.28
C MET A 1 8.92 13.62 9.11
N ASN A 2 7.81 13.00 9.48
CA ASN A 2 6.92 13.59 10.47
C ASN A 2 7.65 13.55 11.81
N ARG A 3 7.56 14.58 12.65
CA ARG A 3 8.25 14.62 13.98
C ARG A 3 7.80 13.49 14.93
N SER A 4 6.80 12.68 14.55
CA SER A 4 6.19 11.62 15.33
C SER A 4 6.34 10.21 14.72
N THR A 5 7.19 10.02 13.70
CA THR A 5 7.45 8.67 13.15
C THR A 5 8.26 7.85 14.15
N ARG A 6 7.67 6.77 14.69
CA ARG A 6 8.36 5.77 15.50
C ARG A 6 8.97 4.73 14.58
N ARG A 7 10.25 4.41 14.79
CA ARG A 7 10.94 3.31 14.14
C ARG A 7 11.23 2.22 15.16
N GLU A 8 11.05 1.00 14.74
CA GLU A 8 11.32 -0.18 15.56
C GLU A 8 11.66 -1.39 14.70
N THR A 9 12.18 -2.42 15.33
CA THR A 9 12.40 -3.74 14.74
C THR A 9 11.61 -4.77 15.52
N ILE A 10 10.99 -5.69 14.79
CA ILE A 10 10.17 -6.76 15.35
C ILE A 10 10.63 -8.13 14.84
N PRO A 11 10.31 -9.24 15.49
CA PRO A 11 10.38 -10.55 14.87
C PRO A 11 9.46 -10.61 13.64
N GLY A 12 10.01 -10.98 12.50
CA GLY A 12 9.31 -11.14 11.24
C GLY A 12 9.47 -12.55 10.65
N PRO A 13 8.84 -12.85 9.52
CA PRO A 13 8.84 -14.18 8.93
C PRO A 13 10.22 -14.69 8.48
N ALA A 14 11.14 -13.78 8.16
CA ALA A 14 12.49 -14.10 7.70
C ALA A 14 13.59 -13.64 8.67
N GLY A 15 13.25 -13.44 9.94
CA GLY A 15 14.13 -12.87 10.95
C GLY A 15 13.64 -11.49 11.41
N THR A 16 14.53 -10.55 11.67
CA THR A 16 14.14 -9.18 12.08
C THR A 16 13.44 -8.44 10.93
N LEU A 17 12.40 -7.69 11.26
CA LEU A 17 11.67 -6.82 10.33
C LEU A 17 11.67 -5.38 10.88
N GLU A 18 12.19 -4.43 10.09
CA GLU A 18 12.21 -3.01 10.41
C GLU A 18 10.90 -2.33 10.02
N LEU A 19 10.35 -1.51 10.91
CA LEU A 19 9.08 -0.81 10.72
C LEU A 19 9.22 0.69 10.97
N ALA A 20 8.38 1.46 10.30
CA ALA A 20 8.07 2.86 10.62
C ALA A 20 6.58 3.00 10.86
N ILE A 21 6.18 3.51 12.03
CA ILE A 21 4.79 3.74 12.42
C ILE A 21 4.56 5.24 12.58
N ASP A 22 3.55 5.76 11.90
CA ASP A 22 3.07 7.13 12.00
C ASP A 22 1.67 7.13 12.61
N LEU A 23 1.43 7.99 13.60
CA LEU A 23 0.13 8.09 14.27
C LEU A 23 -0.58 9.40 13.90
N PRO A 24 -1.92 9.39 13.80
CA PRO A 24 -2.71 10.61 13.72
C PRO A 24 -2.69 11.37 15.06
N ALA A 25 -3.13 12.62 15.06
CA ALA A 25 -3.16 13.45 16.26
C ALA A 25 -4.18 12.97 17.31
N GLN A 26 -5.19 12.25 16.88
CA GLN A 26 -6.22 11.64 17.74
C GLN A 26 -6.07 10.12 17.73
N ALA A 27 -6.84 9.41 18.55
CA ALA A 27 -6.89 7.95 18.52
C ALA A 27 -7.17 7.46 17.09
N PRO A 28 -6.40 6.48 16.59
CA PRO A 28 -6.56 6.02 15.21
C PRO A 28 -7.91 5.31 15.03
N ARG A 29 -8.61 5.65 13.94
CA ARG A 29 -9.88 5.01 13.57
C ARG A 29 -9.69 3.65 12.89
N GLY A 30 -8.45 3.29 12.55
CA GLY A 30 -8.10 2.07 11.86
C GLY A 30 -6.61 2.02 11.54
N LEU A 31 -6.19 1.01 10.79
CA LEU A 31 -4.80 0.77 10.40
C LEU A 31 -4.63 0.89 8.89
N ALA A 32 -3.57 1.57 8.45
CA ALA A 32 -3.09 1.59 7.09
C ALA A 32 -1.73 0.90 6.98
N VAL A 33 -1.59 -0.05 6.05
CA VAL A 33 -0.33 -0.74 5.77
C VAL A 33 0.17 -0.30 4.41
N VAL A 34 1.43 0.15 4.32
CA VAL A 34 1.97 0.76 3.11
C VAL A 34 3.24 0.07 2.67
N ALA A 35 3.21 -0.48 1.46
CA ALA A 35 4.29 -1.23 0.83
C ALA A 35 5.16 -0.33 -0.06
N HIS A 36 6.49 -0.41 0.14
CA HIS A 36 7.48 0.34 -0.64
C HIS A 36 7.79 -0.33 -2.00
N PRO A 37 8.43 0.38 -2.97
CA PRO A 37 8.75 -0.18 -4.27
C PRO A 37 9.86 -1.25 -4.19
N HIS A 38 10.33 -1.71 -5.36
CA HIS A 38 11.18 -2.89 -5.52
C HIS A 38 12.44 -2.88 -4.63
N PRO A 39 12.63 -3.88 -3.76
CA PRO A 39 13.76 -3.95 -2.82
C PRO A 39 15.12 -3.83 -3.50
N LEU A 40 15.33 -4.60 -4.58
CA LEU A 40 16.61 -4.63 -5.30
C LEU A 40 16.86 -3.41 -6.19
N GLN A 41 15.89 -2.49 -6.28
CA GLN A 41 16.01 -1.22 -7.03
C GLN A 41 16.02 -0.01 -6.08
N GLY A 42 16.51 -0.18 -4.86
CA GLY A 42 16.61 0.88 -3.87
C GLY A 42 15.30 1.25 -3.17
N GLY A 43 14.28 0.39 -3.29
CA GLY A 43 13.03 0.55 -2.54
C GLY A 43 13.25 0.39 -1.04
N THR A 44 12.72 1.34 -0.26
CA THR A 44 12.75 1.33 1.21
C THR A 44 11.47 1.94 1.77
N LEU A 45 11.22 1.74 3.06
CA LEU A 45 10.12 2.41 3.78
C LEU A 45 10.21 3.95 3.75
N ASP A 46 11.38 4.51 3.39
CA ASP A 46 11.61 5.95 3.24
C ASP A 46 11.35 6.45 1.80
N ASN A 47 10.96 5.59 0.87
CA ASN A 47 10.57 6.02 -0.47
C ASN A 47 9.52 7.14 -0.39
N LYS A 48 9.69 8.19 -1.19
CA LYS A 48 8.87 9.41 -1.10
C LYS A 48 7.39 9.16 -1.43
N VAL A 49 7.08 8.26 -2.36
CA VAL A 49 5.70 7.89 -2.68
C VAL A 49 5.09 7.10 -1.52
N ALA A 50 5.79 6.10 -0.98
CA ALA A 50 5.35 5.34 0.19
C ALA A 50 5.10 6.25 1.42
N GLN A 51 6.01 7.19 1.70
CA GLN A 51 5.80 8.19 2.75
C GLN A 51 4.61 9.11 2.47
N THR A 52 4.35 9.43 1.21
CA THR A 52 3.20 10.26 0.81
C THR A 52 1.89 9.53 1.05
N LEU A 53 1.82 8.24 0.73
CA LEU A 53 0.68 7.38 1.04
C LEU A 53 0.45 7.28 2.56
N ALA A 54 1.51 7.02 3.34
CA ALA A 54 1.42 6.99 4.79
C ALA A 54 0.86 8.30 5.39
N ARG A 55 1.34 9.45 4.89
CA ARG A 55 0.83 10.76 5.31
C ARG A 55 -0.63 11.00 4.92
N ALA A 56 -1.06 10.47 3.78
CA ALA A 56 -2.47 10.53 3.37
C ALA A 56 -3.35 9.77 4.38
N TRP A 57 -2.95 8.57 4.74
CA TRP A 57 -3.70 7.75 5.71
C TRP A 57 -3.72 8.37 7.11
N VAL A 58 -2.60 8.91 7.57
CA VAL A 58 -2.55 9.65 8.85
C VAL A 58 -3.49 10.86 8.83
N GLN A 59 -3.54 11.60 7.72
CA GLN A 59 -4.47 12.72 7.54
C GLN A 59 -5.94 12.26 7.55
N LEU A 60 -6.22 11.03 7.08
CA LEU A 60 -7.54 10.40 7.13
C LEU A 60 -7.87 9.76 8.49
N GLY A 61 -7.00 9.91 9.49
CA GLY A 61 -7.21 9.41 10.84
C GLY A 61 -6.80 7.95 11.09
N PHE A 62 -6.06 7.33 10.16
CA PHE A 62 -5.51 5.99 10.35
C PHE A 62 -4.12 6.05 11.00
N ALA A 63 -3.77 5.07 11.83
CA ALA A 63 -2.37 4.77 12.07
C ALA A 63 -1.77 4.18 10.79
N SER A 64 -0.53 4.52 10.45
CA SER A 64 0.12 3.99 9.23
C SER A 64 1.40 3.24 9.60
N VAL A 65 1.55 2.01 9.11
CA VAL A 65 2.76 1.20 9.24
C VAL A 65 3.38 0.92 7.88
N ARG A 66 4.71 1.08 7.80
CA ARG A 66 5.53 0.79 6.62
C ARG A 66 6.68 -0.12 7.03
N PRO A 67 6.73 -1.39 6.61
CA PRO A 67 7.92 -2.20 6.78
C PRO A 67 8.99 -1.85 5.76
N ASN A 68 10.26 -2.10 6.08
CA ASN A 68 11.26 -2.48 5.09
C ASN A 68 11.06 -3.95 4.78
N PHE A 69 10.89 -4.31 3.52
CA PHE A 69 10.81 -5.72 3.13
C PHE A 69 12.12 -6.45 3.46
N ARG A 70 12.06 -7.77 3.54
CA ARG A 70 13.22 -8.64 3.75
C ARG A 70 14.41 -8.26 2.89
N GLY A 71 15.60 -8.24 3.47
CA GLY A 71 16.85 -7.83 2.81
C GLY A 71 17.03 -6.32 2.65
N VAL A 72 16.13 -5.49 3.19
CA VAL A 72 16.22 -4.02 3.10
C VAL A 72 16.42 -3.40 4.49
N GLY A 73 17.35 -2.45 4.62
CA GLY A 73 17.63 -1.75 5.88
C GLY A 73 18.04 -2.74 6.98
N ALA A 74 17.37 -2.69 8.12
CA ALA A 74 17.59 -3.63 9.22
C ALA A 74 16.74 -4.91 9.14
N SER A 75 15.95 -5.09 8.07
CA SER A 75 15.17 -6.30 7.84
C SER A 75 16.06 -7.42 7.33
N GLN A 76 15.99 -8.58 7.97
CA GLN A 76 16.71 -9.79 7.59
C GLN A 76 16.02 -10.55 6.45
N GLY A 77 16.70 -11.56 5.92
CA GLY A 77 16.21 -12.41 4.83
C GLY A 77 16.67 -11.93 3.45
N ALA A 78 16.06 -12.48 2.42
CA ALA A 78 16.37 -12.19 1.02
C ALA A 78 15.08 -12.03 0.22
N TYR A 79 15.14 -11.26 -0.87
CA TYR A 79 14.06 -11.03 -1.81
C TYR A 79 13.47 -12.33 -2.37
N THR A 80 12.16 -12.44 -2.42
CA THR A 80 11.41 -13.65 -2.84
C THR A 80 10.26 -13.34 -3.79
N GLU A 81 10.45 -12.39 -4.69
CA GLU A 81 9.52 -12.09 -5.80
C GLU A 81 8.08 -11.76 -5.37
N GLY A 82 7.93 -11.20 -4.17
CA GLY A 82 6.65 -10.77 -3.60
C GLY A 82 5.97 -11.81 -2.72
N LEU A 83 6.44 -13.07 -2.68
CA LEU A 83 5.84 -14.09 -1.82
C LEU A 83 6.11 -13.76 -0.35
N GLY A 84 7.35 -13.73 0.05
CA GLY A 84 7.73 -13.41 1.41
C GLY A 84 7.51 -11.95 1.77
N GLU A 85 7.64 -11.03 0.82
CA GLU A 85 7.33 -9.61 1.04
C GLU A 85 5.85 -9.40 1.41
N THR A 86 4.96 -10.26 0.92
CA THR A 86 3.54 -10.29 1.35
C THR A 86 3.43 -10.74 2.81
N ASP A 87 4.22 -11.73 3.23
CA ASP A 87 4.25 -12.17 4.63
C ASP A 87 4.85 -11.11 5.56
N ASP A 88 5.89 -10.36 5.10
CA ASP A 88 6.45 -9.24 5.84
C ASP A 88 5.41 -8.13 6.04
N LEU A 89 4.65 -7.80 5.00
CA LEU A 89 3.59 -6.80 5.07
C LEU A 89 2.48 -7.24 6.03
N ARG A 90 2.11 -8.52 6.01
CA ARG A 90 1.15 -9.13 6.95
C ARG A 90 1.66 -9.09 8.39
N ALA A 91 2.94 -9.41 8.61
CA ALA A 91 3.54 -9.37 9.94
C ALA A 91 3.56 -7.95 10.51
N ALA A 92 3.91 -6.94 9.70
CA ALA A 92 3.84 -5.53 10.06
C ALA A 92 2.42 -5.09 10.43
N MET A 93 1.42 -5.51 9.65
CA MET A 93 0.01 -5.27 9.92
C MET A 93 -0.40 -5.85 11.28
N ALA A 94 -0.15 -7.13 11.49
CA ALA A 94 -0.55 -7.83 12.71
C ALA A 94 0.14 -7.26 13.96
N HIS A 95 1.43 -6.87 13.85
CA HIS A 95 2.15 -6.22 14.93
C HIS A 95 1.51 -4.87 15.28
N ALA A 96 1.34 -3.98 14.29
CA ALA A 96 0.79 -2.65 14.51
C ALA A 96 -0.65 -2.71 15.07
N GLN A 97 -1.46 -3.66 14.63
CA GLN A 97 -2.82 -3.86 15.14
C GLN A 97 -2.82 -4.20 16.62
N ARG A 98 -1.99 -5.16 17.05
CA ARG A 98 -1.84 -5.54 18.47
C ARG A 98 -1.26 -4.42 19.33
N GLU A 99 -0.18 -3.80 18.85
CA GLU A 99 0.54 -2.73 19.56
C GLU A 99 -0.35 -1.51 19.83
N LEU A 100 -1.26 -1.20 18.89
CA LEU A 100 -2.17 -0.06 19.00
C LEU A 100 -3.53 -0.43 19.64
N GLY A 101 -3.73 -1.68 20.03
CA GLY A 101 -4.99 -2.15 20.62
C GLY A 101 -6.18 -2.02 19.69
N LEU A 102 -5.97 -2.10 18.36
CA LEU A 102 -7.05 -2.04 17.39
C LEU A 102 -7.79 -3.37 17.32
N ALA A 103 -9.11 -3.32 17.27
CA ALA A 103 -9.95 -4.51 17.14
C ALA A 103 -9.68 -5.24 15.81
N ASP A 104 -9.95 -6.55 15.77
CA ASP A 104 -9.70 -7.36 14.57
C ASP A 104 -10.53 -6.92 13.37
N ASP A 105 -11.68 -6.33 13.58
CA ASP A 105 -12.59 -5.78 12.58
C ASP A 105 -12.38 -4.28 12.33
N ALA A 106 -11.40 -3.65 12.99
CA ALA A 106 -11.10 -2.24 12.76
C ALA A 106 -10.85 -1.94 11.27
N PRO A 107 -11.26 -0.74 10.79
CA PRO A 107 -11.04 -0.35 9.41
C PRO A 107 -9.60 -0.54 8.96
N LEU A 108 -9.42 -1.28 7.86
CA LEU A 108 -8.13 -1.61 7.27
C LEU A 108 -7.96 -0.96 5.91
N ALA A 109 -6.84 -0.26 5.74
CA ALA A 109 -6.37 0.27 4.47
C ALA A 109 -5.07 -0.42 4.07
N ILE A 110 -4.95 -0.79 2.80
CA ILE A 110 -3.72 -1.36 2.24
C ILE A 110 -3.31 -0.49 1.05
N SER A 111 -2.02 -0.16 0.97
CA SER A 111 -1.51 0.67 -0.11
C SER A 111 -0.13 0.19 -0.54
N GLY A 112 0.20 0.45 -1.80
CA GLY A 112 1.54 0.16 -2.30
C GLY A 112 1.91 0.96 -3.54
N PHE A 113 3.21 1.14 -3.71
CA PHE A 113 3.80 1.79 -4.87
C PHE A 113 4.63 0.81 -5.68
N SER A 114 4.42 0.77 -7.00
CA SER A 114 5.18 -0.08 -7.94
C SER A 114 5.12 -1.57 -7.53
N PHE A 115 6.25 -2.21 -7.27
CA PHE A 115 6.31 -3.56 -6.68
C PHE A 115 5.50 -3.67 -5.39
N GLY A 116 5.54 -2.65 -4.53
CA GLY A 116 4.70 -2.61 -3.34
C GLY A 116 3.20 -2.61 -3.66
N GLY A 117 2.79 -2.10 -4.82
CA GLY A 117 1.42 -2.21 -5.32
C GLY A 117 1.02 -3.66 -5.61
N PHE A 118 1.92 -4.45 -6.21
CA PHE A 118 1.73 -5.88 -6.39
C PHE A 118 1.61 -6.62 -5.04
N VAL A 119 2.53 -6.38 -4.10
CA VAL A 119 2.50 -6.98 -2.76
C VAL A 119 1.23 -6.60 -1.99
N ALA A 120 0.82 -5.33 -2.08
CA ALA A 120 -0.41 -4.82 -1.46
C ALA A 120 -1.67 -5.52 -2.01
N ALA A 121 -1.77 -5.68 -3.33
CA ALA A 121 -2.88 -6.39 -3.97
C ALA A 121 -2.92 -7.87 -3.56
N ARG A 122 -1.76 -8.54 -3.49
CA ARG A 122 -1.66 -9.93 -3.01
C ARG A 122 -2.13 -10.09 -1.56
N LEU A 123 -1.65 -9.21 -0.66
CA LEU A 123 -2.10 -9.24 0.73
C LEU A 123 -3.62 -9.04 0.82
N CYS A 124 -4.16 -8.08 0.06
CA CYS A 124 -5.59 -7.81 0.02
C CYS A 124 -6.39 -9.04 -0.43
N ALA A 125 -5.97 -9.72 -1.52
CA ALA A 125 -6.61 -10.94 -2.02
C ALA A 125 -6.61 -12.04 -0.95
N GLN A 126 -5.45 -12.33 -0.35
CA GLN A 126 -5.32 -13.34 0.70
C GLN A 126 -6.19 -13.05 1.93
N LEU A 127 -6.29 -11.78 2.35
CA LEU A 127 -7.15 -11.40 3.48
C LEU A 127 -8.62 -11.60 3.16
N ARG A 128 -9.04 -11.28 1.93
CA ARG A 128 -10.43 -11.52 1.45
C ARG A 128 -10.76 -13.02 1.43
N GLU A 129 -9.86 -13.87 0.93
CA GLU A 129 -10.02 -15.33 0.96
C GLU A 129 -10.18 -15.87 2.39
N GLN A 130 -9.55 -15.21 3.38
CA GLN A 130 -9.65 -15.54 4.81
C GLN A 130 -10.87 -14.91 5.49
N GLY A 131 -11.75 -14.23 4.73
CA GLY A 131 -12.94 -13.56 5.26
C GLY A 131 -12.66 -12.23 5.98
N ARG A 132 -11.43 -11.70 5.90
CA ARG A 132 -11.08 -10.40 6.49
C ARG A 132 -11.47 -9.28 5.54
N ASP A 133 -12.26 -8.35 6.04
CA ASP A 133 -12.69 -7.18 5.29
C ASP A 133 -11.55 -6.17 5.10
N VAL A 134 -11.34 -5.71 3.88
CA VAL A 134 -10.43 -4.61 3.54
C VAL A 134 -11.29 -3.42 3.12
N HIS A 135 -11.15 -2.31 3.85
CA HIS A 135 -11.98 -1.12 3.63
C HIS A 135 -11.45 -0.28 2.47
N HIS A 136 -10.12 -0.16 2.37
CA HIS A 136 -9.47 0.68 1.36
C HIS A 136 -8.28 -0.02 0.74
N LEU A 137 -8.17 0.03 -0.59
CA LEU A 137 -6.99 -0.40 -1.35
C LEU A 137 -6.55 0.75 -2.26
N CYS A 138 -5.28 1.17 -2.15
CA CYS A 138 -4.71 2.21 -2.98
C CYS A 138 -3.42 1.72 -3.65
N LEU A 139 -3.43 1.59 -4.97
CA LEU A 139 -2.29 1.15 -5.77
C LEU A 139 -1.78 2.34 -6.59
N VAL A 140 -0.51 2.69 -6.42
CA VAL A 140 0.16 3.74 -7.21
C VAL A 140 1.17 3.09 -8.13
N ALA A 141 0.98 3.27 -9.44
CA ALA A 141 1.80 2.70 -10.50
C ALA A 141 2.13 1.21 -10.24
N PRO A 142 1.11 0.33 -10.03
CA PRO A 142 1.36 -1.07 -9.68
C PRO A 142 2.18 -1.77 -10.77
N ALA A 143 3.14 -2.62 -10.39
CA ALA A 143 4.12 -3.22 -11.30
C ALA A 143 3.51 -4.34 -12.17
N VAL A 144 2.40 -4.08 -12.85
CA VAL A 144 1.63 -5.04 -13.66
C VAL A 144 2.37 -5.55 -14.89
N ALA A 145 3.35 -4.80 -15.38
CA ALA A 145 4.17 -5.22 -16.52
C ALA A 145 5.17 -6.33 -16.17
N SER A 146 5.52 -6.48 -14.88
CA SER A 146 6.57 -7.39 -14.42
C SER A 146 6.06 -8.47 -13.48
N PHE A 147 4.89 -8.27 -12.86
CA PHE A 147 4.32 -9.18 -11.85
C PHE A 147 2.85 -9.45 -12.12
N ALA A 148 2.40 -10.65 -11.78
CA ALA A 148 0.98 -11.03 -11.85
C ALA A 148 0.19 -10.36 -10.71
N VAL A 149 -0.09 -9.07 -10.87
CA VAL A 149 -0.91 -8.33 -9.90
C VAL A 149 -2.33 -8.91 -9.91
N PRO A 150 -2.85 -9.37 -8.75
CA PRO A 150 -4.22 -9.90 -8.68
C PRO A 150 -5.25 -8.93 -9.24
N ALA A 151 -6.32 -9.47 -9.82
CA ALA A 151 -7.45 -8.66 -10.24
C ALA A 151 -8.10 -8.00 -9.02
N MET A 152 -8.59 -6.77 -9.20
CA MET A 152 -9.29 -6.01 -8.15
C MET A 152 -10.71 -6.52 -7.91
N ARG A 153 -11.20 -7.41 -8.79
CA ARG A 153 -12.51 -8.08 -8.70
C ARG A 153 -12.34 -9.57 -8.94
N ASP A 154 -13.11 -10.38 -8.22
CA ASP A 154 -13.21 -11.80 -8.51
C ASP A 154 -14.13 -12.07 -9.73
N GLU A 155 -14.25 -13.34 -10.15
CA GLU A 155 -15.09 -13.76 -11.27
C GLU A 155 -16.60 -13.48 -11.02
N ALA A 156 -17.02 -13.42 -9.77
CA ALA A 156 -18.38 -13.07 -9.38
C ALA A 156 -18.62 -11.55 -9.35
N GLY A 157 -17.58 -10.74 -9.63
CA GLY A 157 -17.63 -9.28 -9.61
C GLY A 157 -17.44 -8.65 -8.22
N ASN A 158 -17.18 -9.46 -7.18
CA ASN A 158 -16.89 -8.91 -5.85
C ASN A 158 -15.55 -8.22 -5.84
N THR A 159 -15.46 -7.07 -5.16
CA THR A 159 -14.25 -6.27 -5.08
C THR A 159 -13.32 -6.74 -3.96
N LEU A 160 -12.00 -6.59 -4.15
CA LEU A 160 -10.99 -6.89 -3.12
C LEU A 160 -11.11 -5.99 -1.89
N ALA A 161 -11.59 -4.77 -2.07
CA ALA A 161 -11.80 -3.81 -0.99
C ALA A 161 -13.08 -3.01 -1.23
N ARG A 162 -13.66 -2.43 -0.19
CA ARG A 162 -14.89 -1.61 -0.30
C ARG A 162 -14.64 -0.36 -1.15
N ARG A 163 -13.45 0.24 -1.06
CA ARG A 163 -13.00 1.38 -1.88
C ARG A 163 -11.63 1.10 -2.47
N MET A 164 -11.52 1.24 -3.77
CA MET A 164 -10.29 0.98 -4.51
C MET A 164 -9.90 2.19 -5.35
N LEU A 165 -8.60 2.54 -5.32
CA LEU A 165 -8.01 3.58 -6.15
C LEU A 165 -6.76 3.02 -6.82
N VAL A 166 -6.68 3.18 -8.13
CA VAL A 166 -5.46 2.98 -8.91
C VAL A 166 -5.05 4.34 -9.47
N VAL A 167 -3.81 4.77 -9.19
CA VAL A 167 -3.24 6.01 -9.72
C VAL A 167 -2.05 5.67 -10.60
N HIS A 168 -1.95 6.27 -11.77
CA HIS A 168 -0.84 6.04 -12.69
C HIS A 168 -0.37 7.33 -13.36
N GLY A 169 0.94 7.47 -13.55
CA GLY A 169 1.51 8.59 -14.29
C GLY A 169 1.39 8.37 -15.80
N GLU A 170 0.95 9.39 -16.54
CA GLU A 170 0.85 9.30 -18.02
C GLU A 170 2.22 9.02 -18.66
N ALA A 171 3.29 9.65 -18.15
CA ALA A 171 4.65 9.54 -18.66
C ALA A 171 5.51 8.57 -17.83
N ASP A 172 4.90 7.50 -17.27
CA ASP A 172 5.60 6.47 -16.54
C ASP A 172 6.47 5.63 -17.49
N ASP A 173 7.78 5.74 -17.32
CA ASP A 173 8.81 5.06 -18.13
C ASP A 173 9.31 3.74 -17.51
N VAL A 174 8.82 3.39 -16.33
CA VAL A 174 9.16 2.14 -15.61
C VAL A 174 8.04 1.11 -15.75
N VAL A 175 6.81 1.53 -15.50
CA VAL A 175 5.60 0.73 -15.74
C VAL A 175 4.76 1.47 -16.78
N PRO A 176 4.75 1.03 -18.04
CA PRO A 176 3.98 1.72 -19.08
C PRO A 176 2.50 1.82 -18.72
N LEU A 177 1.89 3.00 -18.92
CA LEU A 177 0.46 3.22 -18.69
C LEU A 177 -0.40 2.19 -19.43
N GLU A 178 0.00 1.83 -20.66
CA GLU A 178 -0.70 0.82 -21.46
C GLU A 178 -0.83 -0.51 -20.71
N ALA A 179 0.23 -1.00 -20.07
CA ALA A 179 0.20 -2.24 -19.30
C ALA A 179 -0.80 -2.16 -18.12
N THR A 180 -0.87 -0.99 -17.46
CA THR A 180 -1.86 -0.79 -16.38
C THR A 180 -3.28 -0.72 -16.93
N MET A 181 -3.49 -0.11 -18.10
CA MET A 181 -4.80 -0.07 -18.74
C MET A 181 -5.23 -1.46 -19.23
N ASP A 182 -4.31 -2.28 -19.74
CA ASP A 182 -4.59 -3.65 -20.17
C ASP A 182 -4.95 -4.56 -18.99
N TRP A 183 -4.28 -4.41 -17.85
CA TRP A 183 -4.63 -5.08 -16.61
C TRP A 183 -5.99 -4.61 -16.05
N ALA A 184 -6.30 -3.32 -16.14
CA ALA A 184 -7.51 -2.73 -15.56
C ALA A 184 -8.78 -3.00 -16.40
N ARG A 185 -8.64 -3.05 -17.73
CA ARG A 185 -9.77 -3.11 -18.69
C ARG A 185 -10.66 -4.33 -18.53
N PRO A 186 -10.16 -5.58 -18.42
CA PRO A 186 -11.01 -6.76 -18.28
C PRO A 186 -11.89 -6.77 -17.02
N GLN A 187 -11.46 -6.05 -15.99
CA GLN A 187 -12.14 -5.97 -14.69
C GLN A 187 -12.89 -4.64 -14.49
N ALA A 188 -12.96 -3.79 -15.52
CA ALA A 188 -13.59 -2.47 -15.47
C ALA A 188 -13.10 -1.60 -14.28
N GLN A 189 -11.79 -1.72 -13.92
CA GLN A 189 -11.21 -0.95 -12.83
C GLN A 189 -10.84 0.45 -13.31
N PRO A 190 -11.43 1.52 -12.75
CA PRO A 190 -11.02 2.88 -13.07
C PRO A 190 -9.56 3.15 -12.68
N VAL A 191 -8.85 3.87 -13.54
CA VAL A 191 -7.47 4.34 -13.31
C VAL A 191 -7.46 5.85 -13.33
N LEU A 192 -6.98 6.47 -12.25
CA LEU A 192 -6.70 7.90 -12.21
C LEU A 192 -5.36 8.15 -12.91
N VAL A 193 -5.42 8.58 -14.16
CA VAL A 193 -4.22 8.94 -14.93
C VAL A 193 -3.83 10.37 -14.62
N VAL A 194 -2.54 10.57 -14.28
CA VAL A 194 -1.99 11.89 -13.94
C VAL A 194 -1.17 12.42 -15.11
N PRO A 195 -1.65 13.46 -15.83
CA PRO A 195 -0.97 14.00 -16.99
C PRO A 195 0.46 14.45 -16.69
N GLY A 196 1.41 14.03 -17.52
CA GLY A 196 2.82 14.37 -17.43
C GLY A 196 3.59 13.81 -16.23
N ALA A 197 2.96 13.06 -15.34
CA ALA A 197 3.63 12.43 -14.21
C ALA A 197 4.41 11.19 -14.68
N GLY A 198 5.69 11.08 -14.27
CA GLY A 198 6.48 9.86 -14.38
C GLY A 198 6.29 8.94 -13.18
N HIS A 199 7.01 7.79 -13.19
CA HIS A 199 6.87 6.73 -12.20
C HIS A 199 6.94 7.21 -10.75
N PHE A 200 7.89 8.07 -10.41
CA PHE A 200 8.14 8.52 -9.03
C PHE A 200 7.33 9.77 -8.64
N PHE A 201 6.43 10.25 -9.47
CA PHE A 201 5.59 11.43 -9.21
C PHE A 201 6.41 12.67 -8.74
N HIS A 202 7.58 12.89 -9.36
CA HIS A 202 8.41 14.07 -9.06
C HIS A 202 7.62 15.36 -9.28
N GLY A 203 7.62 16.26 -8.28
CA GLY A 203 6.82 17.48 -8.31
C GLY A 203 5.32 17.27 -8.03
N MET A 204 4.81 16.03 -8.04
CA MET A 204 3.39 15.71 -7.92
C MET A 204 3.00 15.01 -6.61
N LEU A 205 3.92 14.90 -5.63
CA LEU A 205 3.64 14.19 -4.37
C LEU A 205 2.55 14.85 -3.52
N THR A 206 2.47 16.19 -3.52
CA THR A 206 1.40 16.91 -2.81
C THR A 206 0.04 16.70 -3.47
N PRO A 207 -0.13 16.87 -4.79
CA PRO A 207 -1.34 16.50 -5.49
C PRO A 207 -1.72 15.02 -5.29
N LEU A 208 -0.76 14.08 -5.41
CA LEU A 208 -1.00 12.65 -5.17
C LEU A 208 -1.65 12.41 -3.79
N LYS A 209 -1.07 13.02 -2.74
CA LYS A 209 -1.65 12.94 -1.40
C LYS A 209 -3.09 13.47 -1.36
N GLN A 210 -3.35 14.59 -2.01
CA GLN A 210 -4.69 15.21 -2.04
C GLN A 210 -5.71 14.30 -2.73
N TRP A 211 -5.36 13.69 -3.87
CA TRP A 211 -6.24 12.75 -4.59
C TRP A 211 -6.53 11.50 -3.76
N VAL A 212 -5.50 10.92 -3.12
CA VAL A 212 -5.69 9.77 -2.22
C VAL A 212 -6.62 10.14 -1.07
N CYS A 213 -6.41 11.29 -0.42
CA CYS A 213 -7.28 11.76 0.65
C CYS A 213 -8.72 11.98 0.15
N ALA A 214 -8.90 12.67 -0.97
CA ALA A 214 -10.23 12.97 -1.50
C ALA A 214 -11.00 11.69 -1.88
N TRP A 215 -10.32 10.71 -2.48
CA TRP A 215 -10.94 9.43 -2.86
C TRP A 215 -11.36 8.59 -1.67
N HIS A 216 -10.51 8.53 -0.65
CA HIS A 216 -10.73 7.68 0.51
C HIS A 216 -11.39 8.39 1.70
N ALA A 217 -11.64 9.71 1.62
CA ALA A 217 -12.45 10.38 2.61
C ALA A 217 -13.82 9.68 2.70
N THR A 218 -14.26 9.38 3.90
CA THR A 218 -15.62 8.87 4.12
C THR A 218 -16.62 9.94 3.68
N LEU A 219 -17.42 9.63 2.67
CA LEU A 219 -18.75 10.19 2.64
C LEU A 219 -19.45 9.69 3.92
N PRO A 220 -20.24 10.51 4.62
CA PRO A 220 -21.07 10.01 5.71
C PRO A 220 -21.77 8.75 5.22
N ASP A 221 -21.81 7.73 6.07
CA ASP A 221 -22.55 6.49 5.77
C ASP A 221 -23.96 6.89 5.34
N ALA A 222 -24.29 6.61 4.07
CA ALA A 222 -25.61 6.84 3.52
C ALA A 222 -26.56 5.77 4.01
#